data_cc99fb8fe0c258189023da98d213108f
#
_entry.id   cc99fb8fe0c258189023da98d213108f
#
_cell.length_a   1.000
_cell.length_b   1.000
_cell.length_c   1.000
_cell.angle_alpha   90.00
_cell.angle_beta   90.00
_cell.angle_gamma   90.00
#
_symmetry.space_group_name_H-M   'P 1'
#
loop_
_entity.id
_entity.type
_entity.pdbx_description
1 polymer ?
#
loop_
_entity_poly.entity_id
_entity_poly.type
_entity_poly.pdbx_seq_one_letter_code
_entity_poly.pdbx_strand_id
1 'polypeptide(L)'
;MKGIAILGIMLHNYCHWLKDIVRENEFTWRQLRCDRLLEVLQQPDELLPMHLFSFFGHYGVTVFLFISGFGLVMKYERSPLPEVGIWRFLRYNYLKLFRILVVGFVLFVMLDAITPAMHRYKASEVVAILGMYANFLEHPAQVIWPGPYWYFSVTLQLYLLYRLVFYRWRHWSVVVALMAGCWIWQLCYCDDMVTLERLRYNLVGGLLPFGMGLLAARSEKLKEMCGKFRLPLYAVLFMLSILFAFYFSLLSPQMWLWVPALAVVGTMALVKLMPQWLMPSVVWLGTISAAIFVMHPLVRKIFIRPYLQYDQYAGLLLFIVATLLVSWLVKKMIDKMPKPTL
;
A
#
# COMPACT_ATOMS: atom_id res chain seq x y z
N MET A 1 11.52 4.51 -4.19
CA MET A 1 10.12 4.06 -4.21
C MET A 1 9.55 3.80 -2.80
N LYS A 2 10.08 2.87 -1.96
CA LYS A 2 9.50 2.55 -0.62
C LYS A 2 9.26 3.78 0.26
N GLY A 3 10.22 4.73 0.28
CA GLY A 3 10.10 5.95 1.09
C GLY A 3 8.98 6.86 0.62
N ILE A 4 8.78 7.02 -0.69
CA ILE A 4 7.68 7.79 -1.26
C ILE A 4 6.35 7.11 -0.95
N ALA A 5 6.27 5.81 -1.18
CA ALA A 5 5.06 5.03 -0.95
C ALA A 5 4.59 5.10 0.51
N ILE A 6 5.51 4.92 1.47
CA ILE A 6 5.14 4.98 2.89
C ILE A 6 4.75 6.38 3.34
N LEU A 7 5.38 7.41 2.78
CA LEU A 7 4.99 8.79 3.05
C LEU A 7 3.55 9.06 2.57
N GLY A 8 3.22 8.64 1.34
CA GLY A 8 1.85 8.74 0.82
C GLY A 8 0.82 8.02 1.70
N ILE A 9 1.09 6.77 2.09
CA ILE A 9 0.20 5.98 2.97
C ILE A 9 0.00 6.66 4.33
N MET A 10 1.10 7.14 4.93
CA MET A 10 1.06 7.80 6.23
C MET A 10 0.23 9.09 6.19
N LEU A 11 0.47 9.95 5.19
CA LEU A 11 -0.27 11.19 4.99
C LEU A 11 -1.74 10.93 4.67
N HIS A 12 -2.04 9.99 3.74
CA HIS A 12 -3.40 9.55 3.46
C HIS A 12 -4.13 9.16 4.74
N ASN A 13 -3.51 8.29 5.53
CA ASN A 13 -4.14 7.72 6.71
C ASN A 13 -4.44 8.75 7.81
N TYR A 14 -3.70 9.84 7.89
CA TYR A 14 -4.01 10.96 8.77
C TYR A 14 -5.09 11.86 8.18
N CYS A 15 -4.88 12.37 6.96
CA CYS A 15 -5.79 13.31 6.32
C CYS A 15 -7.19 12.72 6.11
N HIS A 16 -7.31 11.42 5.80
CA HIS A 16 -8.57 10.72 5.61
C HIS A 16 -9.49 10.75 6.85
N TRP A 17 -8.96 10.96 8.05
CA TRP A 17 -9.71 10.99 9.31
C TRP A 17 -10.00 12.42 9.80
N LEU A 18 -9.47 13.44 9.14
CA LEU A 18 -9.80 14.81 9.47
C LEU A 18 -11.24 15.14 9.08
N LYS A 19 -11.85 16.08 9.81
CA LYS A 19 -13.17 16.61 9.51
C LYS A 19 -13.10 17.43 8.22
N ASP A 20 -14.16 17.38 7.43
CA ASP A 20 -14.36 18.17 6.20
C ASP A 20 -13.35 17.90 5.05
N ILE A 21 -12.47 16.90 5.18
CA ILE A 21 -11.56 16.49 4.13
C ILE A 21 -12.22 15.46 3.21
N VAL A 22 -12.00 15.60 1.91
CA VAL A 22 -12.43 14.63 0.87
C VAL A 22 -11.81 13.26 1.16
N ARG A 23 -12.61 12.19 1.06
CA ARG A 23 -12.18 10.84 1.39
C ARG A 23 -12.28 9.91 0.20
N GLU A 24 -11.25 9.10 -0.01
CA GLU A 24 -11.22 8.01 -0.98
C GLU A 24 -10.63 6.76 -0.32
N ASN A 25 -10.86 5.59 -0.90
CA ASN A 25 -10.23 4.35 -0.48
C ASN A 25 -9.90 3.47 -1.69
N GLU A 26 -9.09 2.45 -1.48
CA GLU A 26 -8.65 1.51 -2.50
C GLU A 26 -9.66 0.40 -2.84
N PHE A 27 -10.83 0.36 -2.20
CA PHE A 27 -11.73 -0.79 -2.28
C PHE A 27 -12.95 -0.55 -3.15
N THR A 28 -13.52 0.67 -3.12
CA THR A 28 -14.75 1.02 -3.84
C THR A 28 -14.65 2.39 -4.49
N TRP A 29 -15.15 2.50 -5.71
CA TRP A 29 -15.33 3.79 -6.36
C TRP A 29 -16.73 4.36 -6.04
N ARG A 30 -16.83 5.68 -5.83
CA ARG A 30 -18.10 6.36 -5.59
C ARG A 30 -18.11 7.73 -6.24
N GLN A 31 -19.11 8.00 -7.07
CA GLN A 31 -19.30 9.28 -7.73
C GLN A 31 -19.28 10.46 -6.74
N LEU A 32 -19.99 10.35 -5.61
CA LEU A 32 -20.04 11.40 -4.60
C LEU A 32 -18.65 11.84 -4.08
N ARG A 33 -17.68 10.93 -4.02
CA ARG A 33 -16.31 11.28 -3.62
C ARG A 33 -15.59 12.06 -4.70
N CYS A 34 -15.84 11.69 -5.95
CA CYS A 34 -15.30 12.37 -7.12
C CYS A 34 -15.87 13.79 -7.23
N ASP A 35 -17.18 13.96 -7.05
CA ASP A 35 -17.86 15.25 -7.09
C ASP A 35 -17.31 16.20 -6.02
N ARG A 36 -17.12 15.69 -4.79
CA ARG A 36 -16.50 16.46 -3.69
C ARG A 36 -15.07 16.88 -4.01
N LEU A 37 -14.27 16.01 -4.65
CA LEU A 37 -12.92 16.41 -5.07
C LEU A 37 -12.99 17.50 -6.14
N LEU A 38 -13.90 17.40 -7.09
CA LEU A 38 -14.12 18.42 -8.14
C LEU A 38 -14.54 19.77 -7.52
N GLU A 39 -15.43 19.77 -6.54
CA GLU A 39 -15.84 20.98 -5.80
C GLU A 39 -14.62 21.68 -5.17
N VAL A 40 -13.78 20.90 -4.46
CA VAL A 40 -12.56 21.46 -3.84
C VAL A 40 -11.56 21.97 -4.90
N LEU A 41 -11.45 21.31 -6.05
CA LEU A 41 -10.55 21.75 -7.12
C LEU A 41 -11.07 23.02 -7.84
N GLN A 42 -12.39 23.21 -7.90
CA GLN A 42 -13.01 24.41 -8.47
C GLN A 42 -12.94 25.62 -7.52
N GLN A 43 -13.01 25.35 -6.22
CA GLN A 43 -12.91 26.38 -5.16
C GLN A 43 -11.87 25.94 -4.12
N PRO A 44 -10.58 26.03 -4.46
CA PRO A 44 -9.54 25.52 -3.59
C PRO A 44 -9.44 26.34 -2.30
N ASP A 45 -9.43 25.63 -1.19
CA ASP A 45 -9.17 26.15 0.15
C ASP A 45 -7.70 25.94 0.58
N GLU A 46 -7.35 26.42 1.77
CA GLU A 46 -6.02 26.24 2.35
C GLU A 46 -5.67 24.77 2.64
N LEU A 47 -6.65 23.88 2.69
CA LEU A 47 -6.49 22.44 2.96
C LEU A 47 -6.35 21.60 1.70
N LEU A 48 -6.26 22.20 0.51
CA LEU A 48 -6.11 21.49 -0.76
C LEU A 48 -5.03 20.40 -0.74
N PRO A 49 -3.83 20.59 -0.17
CA PRO A 49 -2.84 19.51 -0.06
C PRO A 49 -3.34 18.31 0.74
N MET A 50 -4.11 18.53 1.81
CA MET A 50 -4.67 17.45 2.64
C MET A 50 -5.77 16.69 1.91
N HIS A 51 -6.61 17.37 1.13
CA HIS A 51 -7.60 16.75 0.25
C HIS A 51 -6.92 15.81 -0.74
N LEU A 52 -5.83 16.25 -1.38
CA LEU A 52 -5.08 15.45 -2.35
C LEU A 52 -4.39 14.25 -1.70
N PHE A 53 -3.77 14.41 -0.53
CA PHE A 53 -3.20 13.28 0.20
C PHE A 53 -4.26 12.29 0.67
N SER A 54 -5.41 12.78 1.14
CA SER A 54 -6.53 11.94 1.54
C SER A 54 -7.12 11.16 0.37
N PHE A 55 -7.13 11.73 -0.83
CA PHE A 55 -7.70 11.08 -2.01
C PHE A 55 -6.71 10.11 -2.66
N PHE A 56 -5.46 10.49 -2.85
CA PHE A 56 -4.50 9.72 -3.65
C PHE A 56 -3.42 8.96 -2.86
N GLY A 57 -3.18 9.32 -1.60
CA GLY A 57 -2.03 8.78 -0.86
C GLY A 57 -2.10 7.27 -0.59
N HIS A 58 -3.30 6.66 -0.57
CA HIS A 58 -3.48 5.22 -0.41
C HIS A 58 -2.84 4.40 -1.54
N TYR A 59 -2.66 4.97 -2.73
CA TYR A 59 -1.95 4.30 -3.83
C TYR A 59 -0.48 3.98 -3.54
N GLY A 60 0.08 4.49 -2.45
CA GLY A 60 1.34 3.99 -1.92
C GLY A 60 1.36 2.49 -1.66
N VAL A 61 0.19 1.88 -1.34
CA VAL A 61 0.05 0.43 -1.17
C VAL A 61 0.34 -0.30 -2.49
N THR A 62 -0.13 0.22 -3.61
CA THR A 62 0.11 -0.39 -4.93
C THR A 62 1.61 -0.42 -5.27
N VAL A 63 2.34 0.62 -4.88
CA VAL A 63 3.80 0.68 -5.05
C VAL A 63 4.50 -0.37 -4.18
N PHE A 64 4.01 -0.63 -2.97
CA PHE A 64 4.54 -1.71 -2.13
C PHE A 64 4.27 -3.09 -2.73
N LEU A 65 3.11 -3.33 -3.31
CA LEU A 65 2.79 -4.58 -4.01
C LEU A 65 3.69 -4.78 -5.24
N PHE A 66 3.91 -3.73 -6.04
CA PHE A 66 4.88 -3.76 -7.14
C PHE A 66 6.29 -4.14 -6.66
N ILE A 67 6.79 -3.47 -5.62
CA ILE A 67 8.11 -3.76 -5.06
C ILE A 67 8.18 -5.17 -4.49
N SER A 68 7.09 -5.70 -3.95
CA SER A 68 7.01 -7.07 -3.43
C SER A 68 7.15 -8.09 -4.56
N GLY A 69 6.43 -7.94 -5.66
CA GLY A 69 6.58 -8.78 -6.85
C GLY A 69 7.98 -8.72 -7.44
N PHE A 70 8.51 -7.50 -7.63
CA PHE A 70 9.87 -7.27 -8.10
C PHE A 70 10.91 -7.96 -7.20
N GLY A 71 10.78 -7.79 -5.89
CA GLY A 71 11.71 -8.35 -4.91
C GLY A 71 11.72 -9.88 -4.85
N LEU A 72 10.57 -10.54 -5.08
CA LEU A 72 10.50 -12.00 -5.13
C LEU A 72 11.29 -12.55 -6.31
N VAL A 73 11.14 -11.98 -7.50
CA VAL A 73 11.93 -12.38 -8.68
C VAL A 73 13.43 -12.18 -8.43
N MET A 74 13.81 -11.00 -7.92
CA MET A 74 15.22 -10.73 -7.62
C MET A 74 15.80 -11.71 -6.62
N LYS A 75 15.02 -12.09 -5.59
CA LYS A 75 15.50 -12.99 -4.52
C LYS A 75 15.51 -14.47 -4.92
N TYR A 76 14.48 -14.95 -5.64
CA TYR A 76 14.28 -16.38 -5.85
C TYR A 76 14.50 -16.86 -7.28
N GLU A 77 14.52 -15.95 -8.26
CA GLU A 77 14.74 -16.34 -9.66
C GLU A 77 16.09 -15.88 -10.20
N ARG A 78 16.64 -14.76 -9.66
CA ARG A 78 17.90 -14.16 -10.13
C ARG A 78 19.07 -14.33 -9.15
N SER A 79 18.80 -14.73 -7.93
CA SER A 79 19.85 -15.03 -6.94
C SER A 79 20.35 -16.46 -7.12
N PRO A 80 21.63 -16.75 -6.83
CA PRO A 80 22.19 -18.10 -6.84
C PRO A 80 21.70 -18.98 -5.70
N LEU A 81 20.61 -18.62 -5.02
CA LEU A 81 20.03 -19.42 -3.95
C LEU A 81 19.52 -20.77 -4.49
N PRO A 82 19.72 -21.88 -3.75
CA PRO A 82 19.15 -23.16 -4.10
C PRO A 82 17.61 -23.08 -4.11
N GLU A 83 16.98 -24.00 -4.85
CA GLU A 83 15.53 -24.06 -4.91
C GLU A 83 14.94 -24.30 -3.52
N VAL A 84 14.03 -23.39 -3.12
CA VAL A 84 13.39 -23.42 -1.80
C VAL A 84 12.07 -24.18 -1.90
N GLY A 85 11.89 -25.23 -1.09
CA GLY A 85 10.61 -25.97 -1.01
C GLY A 85 9.45 -25.06 -0.58
N ILE A 86 8.23 -25.40 -1.03
CA ILE A 86 7.01 -24.58 -0.80
C ILE A 86 6.81 -24.27 0.68
N TRP A 87 6.88 -25.27 1.54
CA TRP A 87 6.66 -25.10 2.98
C TRP A 87 7.68 -24.15 3.62
N ARG A 88 8.97 -24.33 3.29
CA ARG A 88 10.05 -23.48 3.77
C ARG A 88 9.88 -22.03 3.29
N PHE A 89 9.48 -21.83 2.02
CA PHE A 89 9.17 -20.52 1.46
C PHE A 89 8.02 -19.85 2.20
N LEU A 90 6.89 -20.54 2.43
CA LEU A 90 5.71 -20.01 3.10
C LEU A 90 6.01 -19.65 4.56
N ARG A 91 6.64 -20.58 5.30
CA ARG A 91 7.04 -20.35 6.69
C ARG A 91 7.94 -19.12 6.82
N TYR A 92 8.96 -19.01 5.97
CA TYR A 92 9.88 -17.87 5.98
C TYR A 92 9.14 -16.55 5.76
N ASN A 93 8.32 -16.46 4.72
CA ASN A 93 7.63 -15.22 4.37
C ASN A 93 6.52 -14.87 5.37
N TYR A 94 5.78 -15.87 5.88
CA TYR A 94 4.83 -15.67 6.96
C TYR A 94 5.51 -15.11 8.22
N LEU A 95 6.57 -15.74 8.72
CA LEU A 95 7.28 -15.29 9.92
C LEU A 95 7.89 -13.90 9.73
N LYS A 96 8.38 -13.59 8.53
CA LYS A 96 8.88 -12.26 8.20
C LYS A 96 7.81 -11.17 8.32
N LEU A 97 6.60 -11.43 7.84
CA LEU A 97 5.45 -10.51 7.96
C LEU A 97 4.93 -10.50 9.40
N PHE A 98 4.82 -11.66 10.04
CA PHE A 98 4.30 -11.82 11.39
C PHE A 98 5.10 -11.02 12.44
N ARG A 99 6.43 -11.00 12.35
CA ARG A 99 7.28 -10.20 13.26
C ARG A 99 6.89 -8.72 13.28
N ILE A 100 6.54 -8.17 12.13
CA ILE A 100 6.16 -6.76 11.99
C ILE A 100 4.72 -6.58 12.46
N LEU A 101 3.83 -7.47 12.00
CA LEU A 101 2.41 -7.45 12.32
C LEU A 101 2.18 -7.56 13.84
N VAL A 102 2.78 -8.54 14.50
CA VAL A 102 2.52 -8.79 15.93
C VAL A 102 2.96 -7.62 16.80
N VAL A 103 4.11 -7.01 16.52
CA VAL A 103 4.58 -5.82 17.26
C VAL A 103 3.60 -4.66 17.08
N GLY A 104 3.23 -4.35 15.85
CA GLY A 104 2.29 -3.27 15.58
C GLY A 104 0.91 -3.53 16.18
N PHE A 105 0.41 -4.76 16.04
CA PHE A 105 -0.92 -5.14 16.54
C PHE A 105 -0.99 -5.07 18.07
N VAL A 106 -0.01 -5.64 18.79
CA VAL A 106 0.02 -5.61 20.26
C VAL A 106 0.10 -4.17 20.76
N LEU A 107 1.01 -3.35 20.23
CA LEU A 107 1.13 -1.96 20.63
C LEU A 107 -0.14 -1.16 20.33
N PHE A 108 -0.79 -1.44 19.19
CA PHE A 108 -2.05 -0.81 18.84
C PHE A 108 -3.18 -1.19 19.82
N VAL A 109 -3.35 -2.48 20.13
CA VAL A 109 -4.39 -2.97 21.08
C VAL A 109 -4.17 -2.38 22.46
N MET A 110 -2.93 -2.32 22.94
CA MET A 110 -2.61 -1.69 24.23
C MET A 110 -3.00 -0.21 24.27
N LEU A 111 -2.69 0.55 23.20
CA LEU A 111 -3.10 1.94 23.12
C LEU A 111 -4.62 2.07 22.97
N ASP A 112 -5.23 1.23 22.16
CA ASP A 112 -6.68 1.21 21.91
C ASP A 112 -7.46 1.03 23.22
N ALA A 113 -6.98 0.16 24.11
CA ALA A 113 -7.61 -0.13 25.40
C ALA A 113 -7.64 1.08 26.37
N ILE A 114 -6.72 2.03 26.21
CA ILE A 114 -6.63 3.23 27.08
C ILE A 114 -7.08 4.52 26.39
N THR A 115 -7.56 4.42 25.15
CA THR A 115 -8.01 5.58 24.37
C THR A 115 -9.52 5.54 24.14
N PRO A 116 -10.19 6.70 23.93
CA PRO A 116 -11.60 6.74 23.58
C PRO A 116 -11.92 5.97 22.30
N ALA A 117 -13.16 5.47 22.19
CA ALA A 117 -13.65 4.66 21.08
C ALA A 117 -12.81 3.38 20.85
N MET A 118 -12.62 2.63 21.94
CA MET A 118 -11.96 1.32 21.91
C MET A 118 -12.72 0.34 21.01
N HIS A 119 -11.98 -0.37 20.15
CA HIS A 119 -12.54 -1.45 19.35
C HIS A 119 -12.78 -2.71 20.21
N ARG A 120 -13.90 -3.38 19.98
CA ARG A 120 -14.23 -4.64 20.69
C ARG A 120 -13.68 -5.82 19.90
N TYR A 121 -12.53 -6.33 20.31
CA TYR A 121 -11.89 -7.47 19.69
C TYR A 121 -12.56 -8.78 20.08
N LYS A 122 -12.92 -9.63 19.11
CA LYS A 122 -13.28 -11.03 19.33
C LYS A 122 -12.03 -11.90 19.14
N ALA A 123 -11.91 -12.96 19.92
CA ALA A 123 -10.77 -13.88 19.82
C ALA A 123 -10.60 -14.45 18.42
N SER A 124 -11.70 -14.81 17.73
CA SER A 124 -11.68 -15.29 16.34
C SER A 124 -11.12 -14.26 15.35
N GLU A 125 -11.45 -12.98 15.55
CA GLU A 125 -10.94 -11.87 14.72
C GLU A 125 -9.44 -11.65 14.93
N VAL A 126 -9.00 -11.70 16.19
CA VAL A 126 -7.56 -11.61 16.52
C VAL A 126 -6.78 -12.76 15.88
N VAL A 127 -7.29 -13.99 15.98
CA VAL A 127 -6.69 -15.16 15.32
C VAL A 127 -6.65 -14.99 13.80
N ALA A 128 -7.71 -14.46 13.19
CA ALA A 128 -7.77 -14.21 11.76
C ALA A 128 -6.77 -13.14 11.30
N ILE A 129 -6.61 -12.05 12.07
CA ILE A 129 -5.64 -10.99 11.79
C ILE A 129 -4.21 -11.54 11.91
N LEU A 130 -3.86 -12.19 13.02
CA LEU A 130 -2.53 -12.75 13.24
C LEU A 130 -2.22 -13.90 12.28
N GLY A 131 -3.21 -14.70 11.91
CA GLY A 131 -3.12 -15.74 10.87
C GLY A 131 -3.06 -15.20 9.45
N MET A 132 -3.25 -13.89 9.26
CA MET A 132 -3.27 -13.22 7.93
C MET A 132 -4.31 -13.79 6.97
N TYR A 133 -5.50 -14.17 7.49
CA TYR A 133 -6.63 -14.62 6.67
C TYR A 133 -7.93 -13.83 6.90
N ALA A 134 -7.87 -12.75 7.68
CA ALA A 134 -9.04 -11.92 8.00
C ALA A 134 -9.75 -11.35 6.75
N ASN A 135 -9.03 -11.17 5.64
CA ASN A 135 -9.58 -10.67 4.38
C ASN A 135 -10.58 -11.63 3.70
N PHE A 136 -10.57 -12.91 4.09
CA PHE A 136 -11.53 -13.91 3.59
C PHE A 136 -12.86 -13.91 4.34
N LEU A 137 -12.92 -13.23 5.48
CA LEU A 137 -14.15 -13.14 6.28
C LEU A 137 -15.20 -12.30 5.55
N GLU A 138 -16.46 -12.46 5.94
CA GLU A 138 -17.60 -11.87 5.23
C GLU A 138 -17.56 -10.34 5.18
N HIS A 139 -17.15 -9.70 6.30
CA HIS A 139 -17.05 -8.25 6.42
C HIS A 139 -15.63 -7.83 6.85
N PRO A 140 -14.62 -7.91 5.96
CA PRO A 140 -13.23 -7.69 6.32
C PRO A 140 -12.98 -6.27 6.87
N ALA A 141 -13.69 -5.26 6.36
CA ALA A 141 -13.59 -3.88 6.83
C ALA A 141 -13.98 -3.70 8.31
N GLN A 142 -14.85 -4.56 8.83
CA GLN A 142 -15.30 -4.52 10.24
C GLN A 142 -14.38 -5.33 11.17
N VAL A 143 -13.75 -6.36 10.63
CA VAL A 143 -12.89 -7.30 11.38
C VAL A 143 -11.47 -6.77 11.50
N ILE A 144 -10.95 -6.19 10.42
CA ILE A 144 -9.53 -5.79 10.37
C ILE A 144 -9.34 -4.44 11.05
N TRP A 145 -8.84 -4.49 12.28
CA TRP A 145 -8.53 -3.31 13.04
C TRP A 145 -7.11 -3.41 13.64
N PRO A 146 -6.21 -2.43 13.36
CA PRO A 146 -6.40 -1.23 12.52
C PRO A 146 -6.51 -1.55 11.02
N GLY A 147 -7.31 -0.74 10.31
CA GLY A 147 -7.64 -0.95 8.91
C GLY A 147 -6.48 -1.29 7.99
N PRO A 148 -5.36 -0.55 7.98
CA PRO A 148 -4.23 -0.82 7.08
C PRO A 148 -3.65 -2.25 7.14
N TYR A 149 -3.96 -3.03 8.17
CA TYR A 149 -3.41 -4.39 8.34
C TYR A 149 -3.98 -5.44 7.37
N TRP A 150 -5.01 -5.10 6.60
CA TRP A 150 -5.45 -5.91 5.46
C TRP A 150 -4.32 -6.25 4.48
N TYR A 151 -3.34 -5.36 4.35
CA TYR A 151 -2.19 -5.52 3.48
C TYR A 151 -1.34 -6.78 3.78
N PHE A 152 -1.25 -7.20 5.04
CA PHE A 152 -0.50 -8.40 5.41
C PHE A 152 -1.11 -9.66 4.81
N SER A 153 -2.44 -9.78 4.88
CA SER A 153 -3.17 -10.91 4.30
C SER A 153 -3.03 -10.94 2.77
N VAL A 154 -3.23 -9.81 2.09
CA VAL A 154 -3.05 -9.72 0.63
C VAL A 154 -1.62 -10.07 0.23
N THR A 155 -0.63 -9.57 0.96
CA THR A 155 0.78 -9.86 0.67
C THR A 155 1.07 -11.36 0.79
N LEU A 156 0.56 -12.03 1.82
CA LEU A 156 0.74 -13.48 1.98
C LEU A 156 0.03 -14.28 0.89
N GLN A 157 -1.18 -13.88 0.50
CA GLN A 157 -1.92 -14.48 -0.63
C GLN A 157 -1.13 -14.37 -1.94
N LEU A 158 -0.59 -13.21 -2.25
CA LEU A 158 0.22 -12.97 -3.44
C LEU A 158 1.54 -13.75 -3.42
N TYR A 159 2.15 -13.93 -2.23
CA TYR A 159 3.34 -14.76 -2.08
C TYR A 159 3.02 -16.23 -2.30
N LEU A 160 1.88 -16.71 -1.82
CA LEU A 160 1.39 -18.06 -2.10
C LEU A 160 1.16 -18.26 -3.60
N LEU A 161 0.46 -17.34 -4.26
CA LEU A 161 0.23 -17.36 -5.70
C LEU A 161 1.56 -17.34 -6.47
N TYR A 162 2.52 -16.49 -6.06
CA TYR A 162 3.85 -16.47 -6.65
C TYR A 162 4.51 -17.84 -6.59
N ARG A 163 4.53 -18.47 -5.42
CA ARG A 163 5.24 -19.75 -5.25
C ARG A 163 4.55 -20.91 -5.97
N LEU A 164 3.22 -20.95 -5.99
CA LEU A 164 2.44 -22.03 -6.61
C LEU A 164 2.37 -21.91 -8.14
N VAL A 165 2.27 -20.68 -8.65
CA VAL A 165 2.01 -20.42 -10.06
C VAL A 165 3.21 -19.78 -10.75
N PHE A 166 3.55 -18.54 -10.38
CA PHE A 166 4.52 -17.74 -11.13
C PHE A 166 5.95 -18.25 -11.04
N TYR A 167 6.34 -18.86 -9.94
CA TYR A 167 7.67 -19.48 -9.80
C TYR A 167 7.81 -20.76 -10.62
N ARG A 168 6.71 -21.50 -10.79
CA ARG A 168 6.67 -22.73 -11.60
C ARG A 168 6.58 -22.41 -13.09
N TRP A 169 5.69 -21.50 -13.46
CA TRP A 169 5.45 -21.06 -14.84
C TRP A 169 5.96 -19.62 -15.02
N ARG A 170 7.25 -19.50 -15.35
CA ARG A 170 7.94 -18.20 -15.40
C ARG A 170 7.64 -17.38 -16.66
N HIS A 171 6.87 -17.93 -17.62
CA HIS A 171 6.54 -17.23 -18.84
C HIS A 171 5.69 -15.98 -18.56
N TRP A 172 5.98 -14.90 -19.25
CA TRP A 172 5.32 -13.61 -19.05
C TRP A 172 3.80 -13.67 -19.28
N SER A 173 3.34 -14.53 -20.24
CA SER A 173 1.91 -14.66 -20.58
C SER A 173 1.07 -15.16 -19.40
N VAL A 174 1.61 -16.02 -18.53
CA VAL A 174 0.92 -16.48 -17.32
C VAL A 174 0.63 -15.33 -16.38
N VAL A 175 1.61 -14.44 -16.21
CA VAL A 175 1.44 -13.23 -15.37
C VAL A 175 0.37 -12.33 -15.98
N VAL A 176 0.47 -12.05 -17.29
CA VAL A 176 -0.47 -11.19 -18.01
C VAL A 176 -1.88 -11.78 -18.01
N ALA A 177 -2.02 -13.09 -18.26
CA ALA A 177 -3.33 -13.76 -18.27
C ALA A 177 -4.03 -13.66 -16.91
N LEU A 178 -3.30 -13.91 -15.81
CA LEU A 178 -3.88 -13.80 -14.47
C LEU A 178 -4.17 -12.33 -14.08
N MET A 179 -3.30 -11.39 -14.46
CA MET A 179 -3.58 -9.95 -14.26
C MET A 179 -4.86 -9.55 -15.01
N ALA A 180 -4.98 -9.93 -16.28
CA ALA A 180 -6.15 -9.65 -17.10
C ALA A 180 -7.41 -10.30 -16.53
N GLY A 181 -7.35 -11.58 -16.12
CA GLY A 181 -8.46 -12.30 -15.50
C GLY A 181 -8.94 -11.60 -14.22
N CYS A 182 -8.04 -11.22 -13.31
CA CYS A 182 -8.39 -10.50 -12.09
C CYS A 182 -8.93 -9.09 -12.40
N TRP A 183 -8.41 -8.41 -13.42
CA TRP A 183 -8.90 -7.11 -13.83
C TRP A 183 -10.31 -7.21 -14.43
N ILE A 184 -10.55 -8.18 -15.34
CA ILE A 184 -11.87 -8.45 -15.90
C ILE A 184 -12.87 -8.83 -14.80
N TRP A 185 -12.45 -9.62 -13.83
CA TRP A 185 -13.32 -9.97 -12.70
C TRP A 185 -13.75 -8.73 -11.91
N GLN A 186 -12.85 -7.81 -11.60
CA GLN A 186 -13.20 -6.53 -10.99
C GLN A 186 -14.11 -5.69 -11.89
N LEU A 187 -13.85 -5.70 -13.21
CA LEU A 187 -14.67 -4.97 -14.19
C LEU A 187 -16.12 -5.48 -14.23
N CYS A 188 -16.33 -6.81 -14.15
CA CYS A 188 -17.66 -7.39 -14.12
C CYS A 188 -18.49 -7.00 -12.88
N TYR A 189 -17.82 -6.62 -11.79
CA TYR A 189 -18.45 -6.25 -10.52
C TYR A 189 -18.18 -4.80 -10.11
N CYS A 190 -17.78 -3.93 -11.04
CA CYS A 190 -17.44 -2.55 -10.72
C CYS A 190 -18.64 -1.73 -10.19
N ASP A 191 -19.87 -2.11 -10.54
CA ASP A 191 -21.11 -1.46 -10.08
C ASP A 191 -21.69 -2.13 -8.80
N ASP A 192 -21.21 -3.33 -8.44
CA ASP A 192 -21.54 -3.99 -7.18
C ASP A 192 -20.43 -3.70 -6.13
N MET A 193 -20.66 -2.64 -5.34
CA MET A 193 -19.68 -2.19 -4.35
C MET A 193 -19.33 -3.26 -3.31
N VAL A 194 -20.25 -4.14 -2.94
CA VAL A 194 -20.00 -5.17 -1.91
C VAL A 194 -19.06 -6.24 -2.46
N THR A 195 -19.36 -6.75 -3.66
CA THR A 195 -18.50 -7.75 -4.31
C THR A 195 -17.15 -7.16 -4.69
N LEU A 196 -17.13 -5.94 -5.26
CA LEU A 196 -15.87 -5.26 -5.61
C LEU A 196 -14.98 -5.04 -4.38
N GLU A 197 -15.54 -4.59 -3.26
CA GLU A 197 -14.82 -4.43 -2.01
C GLU A 197 -14.16 -5.74 -1.56
N ARG A 198 -14.91 -6.85 -1.56
CA ARG A 198 -14.39 -8.20 -1.21
C ARG A 198 -13.27 -8.65 -2.14
N LEU A 199 -13.40 -8.43 -3.44
CA LEU A 199 -12.35 -8.73 -4.42
C LEU A 199 -11.08 -7.92 -4.13
N ARG A 200 -11.22 -6.64 -3.81
CA ARG A 200 -10.10 -5.73 -3.60
C ARG A 200 -9.45 -5.86 -2.22
N TYR A 201 -10.16 -6.37 -1.22
CA TYR A 201 -9.54 -6.80 0.04
C TYR A 201 -8.63 -8.02 -0.13
N ASN A 202 -8.70 -8.73 -1.26
CA ASN A 202 -7.97 -9.96 -1.54
C ASN A 202 -6.97 -9.78 -2.71
N LEU A 203 -6.28 -10.86 -3.05
CA LEU A 203 -5.24 -10.89 -4.09
C LEU A 203 -5.71 -10.32 -5.45
N VAL A 204 -7.02 -10.38 -5.74
CA VAL A 204 -7.60 -9.91 -7.00
C VAL A 204 -7.33 -8.41 -7.19
N GLY A 205 -7.53 -7.60 -6.13
CA GLY A 205 -7.24 -6.15 -6.17
C GLY A 205 -5.74 -5.83 -6.21
N GLY A 206 -4.91 -6.71 -5.63
CA GLY A 206 -3.46 -6.49 -5.55
C GLY A 206 -2.64 -7.04 -6.72
N LEU A 207 -3.25 -7.87 -7.58
CA LEU A 207 -2.49 -8.62 -8.58
C LEU A 207 -1.93 -7.75 -9.71
N LEU A 208 -2.63 -6.71 -10.13
CA LEU A 208 -2.18 -5.81 -11.20
C LEU A 208 -0.80 -5.19 -10.85
N PRO A 209 -0.63 -4.42 -9.77
CA PRO A 209 0.67 -3.84 -9.43
C PRO A 209 1.72 -4.91 -9.06
N PHE A 210 1.34 -6.00 -8.41
CA PHE A 210 2.26 -7.10 -8.09
C PHE A 210 2.80 -7.78 -9.35
N GLY A 211 1.93 -8.10 -10.32
CA GLY A 211 2.30 -8.69 -11.60
C GLY A 211 3.18 -7.77 -12.44
N MET A 212 2.91 -6.45 -12.45
CA MET A 212 3.81 -5.46 -13.04
C MET A 212 5.22 -5.54 -12.44
N GLY A 213 5.32 -5.75 -11.12
CA GLY A 213 6.60 -5.95 -10.43
C GLY A 213 7.34 -7.22 -10.91
N LEU A 214 6.62 -8.33 -11.07
CA LEU A 214 7.18 -9.57 -11.62
C LEU A 214 7.71 -9.38 -13.04
N LEU A 215 6.91 -8.77 -13.92
CA LEU A 215 7.27 -8.52 -15.32
C LEU A 215 8.48 -7.57 -15.43
N ALA A 216 8.47 -6.47 -14.67
CA ALA A 216 9.57 -5.52 -14.64
C ALA A 216 10.88 -6.16 -14.19
N ALA A 217 10.83 -7.06 -13.19
CA ALA A 217 12.02 -7.76 -12.70
C ALA A 217 12.52 -8.83 -13.68
N ARG A 218 11.63 -9.48 -14.45
CA ARG A 218 11.99 -10.53 -15.41
C ARG A 218 12.51 -10.00 -16.75
N SER A 219 12.07 -8.81 -17.15
CA SER A 219 12.39 -8.26 -18.48
C SER A 219 13.70 -7.46 -18.47
N GLU A 220 14.79 -8.01 -19.02
CA GLU A 220 16.02 -7.27 -19.27
C GLU A 220 15.82 -6.18 -20.33
N LYS A 221 15.06 -6.49 -21.39
CA LYS A 221 14.73 -5.52 -22.43
C LYS A 221 14.06 -4.27 -21.87
N LEU A 222 13.14 -4.42 -20.93
CA LEU A 222 12.48 -3.28 -20.27
C LEU A 222 13.49 -2.47 -19.44
N LYS A 223 14.39 -3.12 -18.73
CA LYS A 223 15.44 -2.44 -17.95
C LYS A 223 16.40 -1.64 -18.85
N GLU A 224 16.85 -2.24 -19.95
CA GLU A 224 17.71 -1.58 -20.92
C GLU A 224 17.00 -0.38 -21.57
N MET A 225 15.74 -0.54 -21.96
CA MET A 225 14.92 0.52 -22.52
C MET A 225 14.78 1.67 -21.53
N CYS A 226 14.38 1.39 -20.30
CA CYS A 226 14.28 2.40 -19.25
C CYS A 226 15.63 3.06 -18.92
N GLY A 227 16.74 2.31 -19.00
CA GLY A 227 18.08 2.86 -18.80
C GLY A 227 18.51 3.88 -19.88
N LYS A 228 17.92 3.82 -21.07
CA LYS A 228 18.18 4.76 -22.19
C LYS A 228 17.30 6.02 -22.13
N PHE A 229 16.29 6.07 -21.28
CA PHE A 229 15.40 7.22 -21.16
C PHE A 229 16.14 8.44 -20.60
N ARG A 230 15.98 9.57 -21.28
CA ARG A 230 16.48 10.87 -20.81
C ARG A 230 15.53 11.48 -19.78
N LEU A 231 16.06 12.37 -18.96
CA LEU A 231 15.31 13.03 -17.88
C LEU A 231 13.97 13.67 -18.34
N PRO A 232 13.88 14.35 -19.50
CA PRO A 232 12.60 14.91 -19.98
C PRO A 232 11.52 13.85 -20.21
N LEU A 233 11.88 12.64 -20.66
CA LEU A 233 10.90 11.58 -20.85
C LEU A 233 10.32 11.10 -19.51
N TYR A 234 11.15 11.02 -18.45
CA TYR A 234 10.64 10.73 -17.11
C TYR A 234 9.72 11.85 -16.60
N ALA A 235 10.00 13.12 -16.92
CA ALA A 235 9.11 14.23 -16.56
C ALA A 235 7.75 14.09 -17.27
N VAL A 236 7.75 13.79 -18.57
CA VAL A 236 6.51 13.52 -19.34
C VAL A 236 5.76 12.32 -18.75
N LEU A 237 6.42 11.20 -18.48
CA LEU A 237 5.79 10.02 -17.88
C LEU A 237 5.18 10.33 -16.50
N PHE A 238 5.86 11.13 -15.68
CA PHE A 238 5.37 11.56 -14.40
C PHE A 238 4.11 12.42 -14.53
N MET A 239 4.18 13.46 -15.37
CA MET A 239 3.04 14.36 -15.61
C MET A 239 1.82 13.63 -16.19
N LEU A 240 2.04 12.77 -17.19
CA LEU A 240 0.95 11.94 -17.75
C LEU A 240 0.38 10.98 -16.73
N SER A 241 1.21 10.38 -15.89
CA SER A 241 0.71 9.48 -14.83
C SER A 241 -0.16 10.21 -13.83
N ILE A 242 0.18 11.43 -13.43
CA ILE A 242 -0.64 12.27 -12.55
C ILE A 242 -1.94 12.65 -13.28
N LEU A 243 -1.84 13.20 -14.47
CA LEU A 243 -3.00 13.65 -15.26
C LEU A 243 -4.01 12.53 -15.47
N PHE A 244 -3.54 11.36 -15.92
CA PHE A 244 -4.42 10.21 -16.13
C PHE A 244 -4.90 9.60 -14.81
N ALA A 245 -4.12 9.62 -13.73
CA ALA A 245 -4.60 9.17 -12.43
C ALA A 245 -5.77 10.04 -11.95
N PHE A 246 -5.68 11.37 -12.08
CA PHE A 246 -6.79 12.27 -11.80
C PHE A 246 -7.99 11.98 -12.71
N TYR A 247 -7.77 12.00 -14.02
CA TYR A 247 -8.84 11.81 -15.00
C TYR A 247 -9.56 10.48 -14.83
N PHE A 248 -8.82 9.38 -14.67
CA PHE A 248 -9.39 8.04 -14.51
C PHE A 248 -10.09 7.85 -13.16
N SER A 249 -9.60 8.49 -12.10
CA SER A 249 -10.27 8.45 -10.80
C SER A 249 -11.63 9.12 -10.83
N LEU A 250 -11.82 10.15 -11.66
CA LEU A 250 -13.03 10.95 -11.72
C LEU A 250 -14.04 10.46 -12.78
N LEU A 251 -13.56 9.74 -13.80
CA LEU A 251 -14.38 9.44 -14.98
C LEU A 251 -15.38 8.30 -14.74
N SER A 252 -14.92 7.17 -14.25
CA SER A 252 -15.78 5.99 -14.05
C SER A 252 -15.08 4.90 -13.21
N PRO A 253 -15.83 3.96 -12.61
CA PRO A 253 -15.24 2.84 -11.88
C PRO A 253 -14.32 1.97 -12.75
N GLN A 254 -14.65 1.81 -14.04
CA GLN A 254 -13.85 1.03 -14.99
C GLN A 254 -12.47 1.64 -15.23
N MET A 255 -12.42 2.97 -15.39
CA MET A 255 -11.15 3.69 -15.57
C MET A 255 -10.35 3.77 -14.28
N TRP A 256 -11.03 3.93 -13.13
CA TRP A 256 -10.41 3.93 -11.82
C TRP A 256 -9.59 2.66 -11.53
N LEU A 257 -9.99 1.49 -12.07
CA LEU A 257 -9.24 0.24 -11.93
C LEU A 257 -7.80 0.31 -12.49
N TRP A 258 -7.48 1.27 -13.37
CA TRP A 258 -6.14 1.49 -13.92
C TRP A 258 -5.25 2.39 -13.07
N VAL A 259 -5.83 3.17 -12.17
CA VAL A 259 -5.07 4.14 -11.35
C VAL A 259 -3.92 3.49 -10.56
N PRO A 260 -4.05 2.26 -10.01
CA PRO A 260 -2.94 1.55 -9.39
C PRO A 260 -1.70 1.39 -10.29
N ALA A 261 -1.91 1.12 -11.59
CA ALA A 261 -0.81 1.00 -12.54
C ALA A 261 -0.14 2.36 -12.82
N LEU A 262 -0.95 3.41 -12.97
CA LEU A 262 -0.46 4.78 -13.15
C LEU A 262 0.35 5.26 -11.93
N ALA A 263 -0.10 4.95 -10.72
CA ALA A 263 0.62 5.27 -9.49
C ALA A 263 2.01 4.61 -9.42
N VAL A 264 2.12 3.36 -9.89
CA VAL A 264 3.43 2.67 -10.00
C VAL A 264 4.33 3.37 -11.01
N VAL A 265 3.84 3.65 -12.23
CA VAL A 265 4.63 4.31 -13.29
C VAL A 265 5.04 5.72 -12.86
N GLY A 266 4.11 6.50 -12.31
CA GLY A 266 4.39 7.85 -11.79
C GLY A 266 5.43 7.85 -10.67
N THR A 267 5.35 6.89 -9.73
CA THR A 267 6.35 6.76 -8.66
C THR A 267 7.72 6.35 -9.19
N MET A 268 7.78 5.47 -10.21
CA MET A 268 9.05 5.11 -10.85
C MET A 268 9.68 6.33 -11.53
N ALA A 269 8.89 7.09 -12.28
CA ALA A 269 9.34 8.31 -12.93
C ALA A 269 9.79 9.37 -11.92
N LEU A 270 9.02 9.59 -10.86
CA LEU A 270 9.37 10.53 -9.77
C LEU A 270 10.72 10.20 -9.13
N VAL A 271 11.01 8.91 -8.87
CA VAL A 271 12.31 8.50 -8.32
C VAL A 271 13.47 8.85 -9.25
N LYS A 272 13.25 8.78 -10.57
CA LYS A 272 14.27 9.16 -11.56
C LYS A 272 14.48 10.67 -11.69
N LEU A 273 13.44 11.43 -11.42
CA LEU A 273 13.47 12.91 -11.40
C LEU A 273 14.00 13.50 -10.10
N MET A 274 14.04 12.69 -9.03
CA MET A 274 14.36 13.18 -7.71
C MET A 274 15.79 13.70 -7.61
N PRO A 275 15.98 14.92 -7.04
CA PRO A 275 17.31 15.46 -6.81
C PRO A 275 18.16 14.56 -5.90
N GLN A 276 19.45 14.49 -6.18
CA GLN A 276 20.36 13.61 -5.44
C GLN A 276 20.44 13.93 -3.96
N TRP A 277 20.32 15.21 -3.57
CA TRP A 277 20.37 15.64 -2.16
C TRP A 277 19.16 15.14 -1.33
N LEU A 278 18.02 14.88 -1.98
CA LEU A 278 16.82 14.34 -1.31
C LEU A 278 16.84 12.80 -1.20
N MET A 279 17.62 12.15 -2.05
CA MET A 279 17.67 10.69 -2.14
C MET A 279 18.01 9.98 -0.80
N PRO A 280 19.00 10.46 0.00
CA PRO A 280 19.32 9.83 1.29
C PRO A 280 18.14 9.80 2.25
N SER A 281 17.38 10.89 2.35
CA SER A 281 16.20 10.98 3.22
C SER A 281 15.09 10.00 2.80
N VAL A 282 14.83 9.91 1.49
CA VAL A 282 13.84 8.97 0.94
C VAL A 282 14.29 7.52 1.08
N VAL A 283 15.59 7.24 0.94
CA VAL A 283 16.14 5.90 1.21
C VAL A 283 16.00 5.54 2.68
N TRP A 284 16.33 6.45 3.59
CA TRP A 284 16.16 6.26 5.03
C TRP A 284 14.69 5.95 5.38
N LEU A 285 13.72 6.72 4.89
CA LEU A 285 12.29 6.43 5.04
C LEU A 285 11.95 5.01 4.54
N GLY A 286 12.53 4.62 3.42
CA GLY A 286 12.38 3.26 2.88
C GLY A 286 12.89 2.16 3.81
N THR A 287 13.96 2.43 4.59
CA THR A 287 14.51 1.43 5.55
C THR A 287 13.62 1.23 6.77
N ILE A 288 12.90 2.25 7.20
CA ILE A 288 11.98 2.21 8.35
C ILE A 288 10.51 2.03 7.92
N SER A 289 10.23 1.90 6.61
CA SER A 289 8.87 1.89 6.05
C SER A 289 7.95 0.84 6.66
N ALA A 290 8.46 -0.35 7.00
CA ALA A 290 7.67 -1.39 7.63
C ALA A 290 7.24 -1.02 9.06
N ALA A 291 8.10 -0.34 9.82
CA ALA A 291 7.76 0.17 11.14
C ALA A 291 6.77 1.32 11.04
N ILE A 292 6.96 2.26 10.11
CA ILE A 292 5.98 3.33 9.84
C ILE A 292 4.62 2.71 9.51
N PHE A 293 4.59 1.67 8.65
CA PHE A 293 3.35 1.03 8.22
C PHE A 293 2.53 0.47 9.40
N VAL A 294 3.17 -0.08 10.41
CA VAL A 294 2.43 -0.62 11.57
C VAL A 294 2.20 0.41 12.66
N MET A 295 2.99 1.49 12.71
CA MET A 295 2.90 2.48 13.80
C MET A 295 2.02 3.69 13.45
N HIS A 296 1.88 4.07 12.18
CA HIS A 296 1.12 5.26 11.82
C HIS A 296 -0.37 5.22 12.26
N PRO A 297 -1.09 4.06 12.26
CA PRO A 297 -2.46 4.04 12.77
C PRO A 297 -2.54 4.28 14.28
N LEU A 298 -1.53 3.79 15.01
CA LEU A 298 -1.41 4.00 16.45
C LEU A 298 -1.19 5.48 16.78
N VAL A 299 -0.19 6.10 16.13
CA VAL A 299 0.11 7.52 16.34
C VAL A 299 -1.06 8.40 15.90
N ARG A 300 -1.70 8.07 14.76
CA ARG A 300 -2.91 8.77 14.32
C ARG A 300 -3.98 8.78 15.40
N LYS A 301 -4.26 7.64 16.04
CA LYS A 301 -5.31 7.55 17.07
C LYS A 301 -5.10 8.53 18.23
N ILE A 302 -3.85 8.92 18.51
CA ILE A 302 -3.51 9.95 19.49
C ILE A 302 -3.77 11.36 18.92
N PHE A 303 -3.26 11.63 17.72
CA PHE A 303 -3.22 12.98 17.14
C PHE A 303 -4.50 13.38 16.38
N ILE A 304 -5.46 12.47 16.17
CA ILE A 304 -6.74 12.76 15.49
C ILE A 304 -7.82 13.29 16.44
N ARG A 305 -7.50 13.56 17.69
CA ARG A 305 -8.46 14.05 18.69
C ARG A 305 -8.99 15.43 18.30
N PRO A 306 -10.26 15.78 18.67
CA PRO A 306 -10.89 17.02 18.22
C PRO A 306 -10.10 18.28 18.52
N TYR A 307 -9.42 18.36 19.68
CA TYR A 307 -8.65 19.54 20.05
C TYR A 307 -7.37 19.73 19.19
N LEU A 308 -6.81 18.67 18.60
CA LEU A 308 -5.68 18.72 17.68
C LEU A 308 -6.11 18.97 16.22
N GLN A 309 -7.41 18.95 15.95
CA GLN A 309 -7.95 19.30 14.62
C GLN A 309 -8.22 20.79 14.48
N TYR A 310 -8.05 21.58 15.53
CA TYR A 310 -8.24 23.03 15.50
C TYR A 310 -7.25 23.70 14.54
N ASP A 311 -5.97 23.28 14.60
CA ASP A 311 -4.96 23.59 13.56
C ASP A 311 -4.54 22.29 12.89
N GLN A 312 -5.07 22.05 11.70
CA GLN A 312 -4.88 20.77 10.99
C GLN A 312 -3.43 20.59 10.51
N TYR A 313 -2.73 21.68 10.15
CA TYR A 313 -1.33 21.61 9.75
C TYR A 313 -0.38 21.37 10.93
N ALA A 314 -0.62 22.01 12.06
CA ALA A 314 0.12 21.70 13.28
C ALA A 314 -0.09 20.26 13.73
N GLY A 315 -1.33 19.78 13.70
CA GLY A 315 -1.68 18.38 13.97
C GLY A 315 -0.97 17.41 13.02
N LEU A 316 -0.95 17.70 11.72
CA LEU A 316 -0.24 16.90 10.73
C LEU A 316 1.27 16.85 10.97
N LEU A 317 1.88 18.00 11.27
CA LEU A 317 3.32 18.08 11.56
C LEU A 317 3.69 17.25 12.80
N LEU A 318 2.94 17.40 13.88
CA LEU A 318 3.12 16.61 15.10
C LEU A 318 2.95 15.11 14.84
N PHE A 319 1.93 14.74 14.06
CA PHE A 319 1.73 13.36 13.64
C PHE A 319 2.92 12.79 12.86
N ILE A 320 3.44 13.55 11.89
CA ILE A 320 4.61 13.15 11.09
C ILE A 320 5.82 12.93 12.00
N VAL A 321 6.17 13.92 12.82
CA VAL A 321 7.34 13.86 13.71
C VAL A 321 7.21 12.68 14.68
N ALA A 322 6.07 12.55 15.35
CA ALA A 322 5.81 11.45 16.29
C ALA A 322 5.86 10.09 15.60
N THR A 323 5.26 9.97 14.41
CA THR A 323 5.28 8.71 13.64
C THR A 323 6.70 8.31 13.26
N LEU A 324 7.53 9.23 12.81
CA LEU A 324 8.93 8.96 12.45
C LEU A 324 9.75 8.53 13.67
N LEU A 325 9.62 9.24 14.80
CA LEU A 325 10.33 8.92 16.04
C LEU A 325 9.94 7.56 16.60
N VAL A 326 8.63 7.30 16.75
CA VAL A 326 8.13 6.04 17.26
C VAL A 326 8.51 4.89 16.33
N SER A 327 8.38 5.08 15.02
CA SER A 327 8.73 4.04 14.04
C SER A 327 10.23 3.73 14.02
N TRP A 328 11.08 4.72 14.22
CA TRP A 328 12.53 4.50 14.34
C TRP A 328 12.88 3.66 15.59
N LEU A 329 12.24 3.94 16.73
CA LEU A 329 12.41 3.14 17.97
C LEU A 329 11.90 1.72 17.78
N VAL A 330 10.68 1.56 17.23
CA VAL A 330 10.07 0.24 16.99
C VAL A 330 10.88 -0.57 15.98
N LYS A 331 11.46 0.07 14.96
CA LYS A 331 12.38 -0.58 14.03
C LYS A 331 13.57 -1.20 14.76
N LYS A 332 14.18 -0.50 15.73
CA LYS A 332 15.27 -1.05 16.55
C LYS A 332 14.83 -2.26 17.38
N MET A 333 13.58 -2.24 17.89
CA MET A 333 13.01 -3.40 18.59
C MET A 333 12.84 -4.60 17.65
N ILE A 334 12.20 -4.37 16.49
CA ILE A 334 11.98 -5.41 15.48
C ILE A 334 13.32 -6.02 15.01
N ASP A 335 14.36 -5.21 14.84
CA ASP A 335 15.66 -5.68 14.38
C ASP A 335 16.36 -6.61 15.38
N LYS A 336 16.08 -6.46 16.69
CA LYS A 336 16.58 -7.35 17.75
C LYS A 336 15.81 -8.70 17.83
N MET A 337 14.61 -8.79 17.26
CA MET A 337 13.87 -10.05 17.24
C MET A 337 14.55 -11.08 16.34
N PRO A 338 14.43 -12.38 16.63
CA PRO A 338 14.96 -13.45 15.78
C PRO A 338 14.48 -13.29 14.33
N LYS A 339 15.41 -13.32 13.39
CA LYS A 339 15.07 -13.26 11.96
C LYS A 339 14.78 -14.67 11.46
N PRO A 340 13.69 -14.87 10.69
CA PRO A 340 13.46 -16.18 10.10
C PRO A 340 14.58 -16.51 9.11
N THR A 341 15.02 -17.76 9.16
CA THR A 341 15.99 -18.33 8.21
C THR A 341 15.27 -19.07 7.10
N LEU A 342 15.83 -19.03 5.90
CA LEU A 342 15.29 -19.65 4.68
C LEU A 342 15.71 -21.10 4.62
#